data_368c445879169e0e6d6219f28cd85387
#
_entry.id   368c445879169e0e6d6219f28cd85387
#
_cell.length_a   1.000
_cell.length_b   1.000
_cell.length_c   1.000
_cell.angle_alpha   90.00
_cell.angle_beta   90.00
_cell.angle_gamma   90.00
#
_symmetry.space_group_name_H-M   'P 1'
#
loop_
_entity.id
_entity.type
_entity.pdbx_description
1 polymer ?
#
loop_
_entity_poly.entity_id
_entity_poly.type
_entity_poly.pdbx_seq_one_letter_code
_entity_poly.pdbx_strand_id
1 'polypeptide(L)'
;MKLNNVLKRLWALAAICCLLLTCVPLAAFADESKGRLHPEEHRDTDVRTCYQLDVDRIVHSKAFRRLMHKTQVFLSPEGDHYRTRMTHTLEVARIARTITRGLGLNEDLAEAIAMGHDLGHTPFGHAGEQVLDTLMPGGFRHNEQSLRVVDVLERDGNGLNLTYEVRNGILCHTQDPWPETLEGMVVRRSDQIAYVNHDIDDAIRAGILREEDLPKDVTDLLGDSHSARINTLVCDMIRTSREAGTVMLTPACEKALKDLRSFMFERVYHNPIAKGEEHKAQDLLARLFEYYIARPEALPADFHPQLSFEGIRRTVCDYIAGMTDHYAVDKFNEIFIPLGWQIRG
;
A
#
# COMPACT_ATOMS: atom_id res chain seq x y z
N MET A 1 1.09 -49.72 41.05
CA MET A 1 0.55 -48.33 41.15
C MET A 1 1.56 -47.22 40.82
N LYS A 2 2.83 -47.32 41.18
CA LYS A 2 3.84 -46.24 40.93
C LYS A 2 4.24 -46.07 39.46
N LEU A 3 4.30 -47.14 38.66
CA LEU A 3 4.73 -47.14 37.24
C LEU A 3 3.72 -46.40 36.33
N ASN A 4 2.41 -46.53 36.62
CA ASN A 4 1.35 -45.88 35.83
C ASN A 4 1.34 -44.34 35.99
N ASN A 5 1.81 -43.82 37.11
CA ASN A 5 1.88 -42.37 37.35
C ASN A 5 3.11 -41.74 36.68
N VAL A 6 4.20 -42.49 36.52
CA VAL A 6 5.38 -42.03 35.81
C VAL A 6 5.10 -41.99 34.29
N LEU A 7 4.44 -43.00 33.72
CA LEU A 7 4.01 -43.01 32.35
C LEU A 7 3.01 -41.87 32.03
N LYS A 8 2.04 -41.61 32.88
CA LYS A 8 1.11 -40.48 32.69
C LYS A 8 1.81 -39.12 32.74
N ARG A 9 2.83 -38.95 33.60
CA ARG A 9 3.63 -37.72 33.65
C ARG A 9 4.52 -37.56 32.40
N LEU A 10 5.08 -38.64 31.88
CA LEU A 10 5.85 -38.62 30.61
C LEU A 10 4.97 -38.31 29.41
N TRP A 11 3.76 -38.86 29.36
CA TRP A 11 2.77 -38.53 28.32
C TRP A 11 2.28 -37.09 28.40
N ALA A 12 2.08 -36.55 29.61
CA ALA A 12 1.71 -35.16 29.81
C ALA A 12 2.85 -34.20 29.42
N LEU A 13 4.11 -34.55 29.74
CA LEU A 13 5.30 -33.81 29.32
C LEU A 13 5.52 -33.87 27.80
N ALA A 14 5.31 -35.03 27.20
CA ALA A 14 5.39 -35.18 25.73
C ALA A 14 4.28 -34.39 25.03
N ALA A 15 3.04 -34.40 25.58
CA ALA A 15 1.94 -33.61 25.04
C ALA A 15 2.19 -32.07 25.19
N ILE A 16 2.79 -31.65 26.31
CA ILE A 16 3.19 -30.25 26.52
C ILE A 16 4.35 -29.87 25.58
N CYS A 17 5.33 -30.76 25.40
CA CYS A 17 6.40 -30.55 24.40
C CYS A 17 5.85 -30.51 22.95
N CYS A 18 4.92 -31.37 22.60
CA CYS A 18 4.25 -31.32 21.29
C CYS A 18 3.42 -30.05 21.14
N LEU A 19 2.70 -29.58 22.17
CA LEU A 19 1.98 -28.31 22.15
C LEU A 19 2.91 -27.11 22.10
N LEU A 20 4.12 -27.19 22.69
CA LEU A 20 5.14 -26.15 22.58
C LEU A 20 5.89 -26.20 21.24
N LEU A 21 6.00 -27.39 20.59
CA LEU A 21 6.60 -27.54 19.26
C LEU A 21 5.64 -27.15 18.11
N THR A 22 4.33 -27.12 18.36
CA THR A 22 3.35 -26.62 17.39
C THR A 22 3.15 -25.10 17.45
N CYS A 23 3.68 -24.43 18.44
CA CYS A 23 3.89 -22.98 18.44
C CYS A 23 5.28 -22.63 17.92
N VAL A 24 5.61 -23.03 16.71
CA VAL A 24 6.70 -22.39 15.98
C VAL A 24 6.21 -20.95 15.77
N PRO A 25 6.89 -19.94 16.28
CA PRO A 25 6.53 -18.57 15.94
C PRO A 25 6.70 -18.43 14.43
N LEU A 26 5.56 -18.15 13.75
CA LEU A 26 5.54 -17.83 12.31
C LEU A 26 6.18 -16.46 12.03
N ALA A 27 6.72 -15.82 13.07
CA ALA A 27 7.34 -14.51 12.98
C ALA A 27 8.72 -14.59 12.34
N ALA A 28 8.93 -13.80 11.30
CA ALA A 28 10.28 -13.50 10.82
C ALA A 28 10.99 -12.63 11.87
N PHE A 29 11.99 -13.19 12.55
CA PHE A 29 12.81 -12.40 13.46
C PHE A 29 13.77 -11.52 12.68
N ALA A 30 14.16 -10.38 13.24
CA ALA A 30 15.07 -9.44 12.60
C ALA A 30 16.43 -10.08 12.21
N ASP A 31 16.86 -11.11 12.96
CA ASP A 31 18.09 -11.86 12.72
C ASP A 31 17.96 -12.91 11.59
N GLU A 32 16.74 -13.16 11.10
CA GLU A 32 16.45 -14.11 10.01
C GLU A 32 16.24 -13.43 8.65
N SER A 33 16.46 -12.10 8.56
CA SER A 33 16.34 -11.38 7.28
C SER A 33 17.37 -11.87 6.26
N LYS A 34 16.94 -12.02 5.01
CA LYS A 34 17.83 -12.29 3.85
C LYS A 34 18.79 -11.14 3.55
N GLY A 35 18.68 -10.04 4.31
CA GLY A 35 19.55 -8.88 4.24
C GLY A 35 19.03 -7.75 3.36
N ARG A 36 19.87 -6.74 3.19
CA ARG A 36 19.59 -5.53 2.42
C ARG A 36 20.06 -5.66 0.97
N LEU A 37 19.54 -4.80 0.10
CA LEU A 37 19.94 -4.73 -1.32
C LEU A 37 21.46 -4.49 -1.45
N HIS A 38 22.01 -3.59 -0.63
CA HIS A 38 23.44 -3.35 -0.53
C HIS A 38 23.90 -3.66 0.88
N PRO A 39 25.03 -4.40 1.04
CA PRO A 39 25.60 -4.69 2.35
C PRO A 39 25.81 -3.40 3.15
N GLU A 40 25.44 -3.45 4.42
CA GLU A 40 25.55 -2.32 5.35
C GLU A 40 26.04 -2.86 6.70
N GLU A 41 27.04 -2.20 7.28
CA GLU A 41 27.50 -2.55 8.61
C GLU A 41 26.47 -2.14 9.66
N HIS A 42 26.07 -3.10 10.50
CA HIS A 42 25.24 -2.82 11.66
C HIS A 42 26.07 -2.01 12.69
N ARG A 43 25.52 -0.90 13.17
CA ARG A 43 26.15 -0.13 14.24
C ARG A 43 25.77 -0.75 15.58
N ASP A 44 26.76 -1.21 16.35
CA ASP A 44 26.56 -1.80 17.68
C ASP A 44 25.78 -0.90 18.67
N THR A 45 25.71 0.40 18.36
CA THR A 45 24.96 1.39 19.17
C THR A 45 23.51 1.57 18.73
N ASP A 46 23.07 0.96 17.62
CA ASP A 46 21.70 1.07 17.14
C ASP A 46 20.82 0.03 17.86
N VAL A 47 19.85 0.51 18.60
CA VAL A 47 18.89 -0.33 19.36
C VAL A 47 17.72 -0.81 18.52
N ARG A 48 17.59 -0.30 17.27
CA ARG A 48 16.48 -0.63 16.38
C ARG A 48 16.74 -1.93 15.64
N THR A 49 15.69 -2.71 15.43
CA THR A 49 15.72 -3.86 14.53
C THR A 49 15.90 -3.41 13.07
N CYS A 50 16.29 -4.31 12.17
CA CYS A 50 16.43 -3.98 10.75
C CYS A 50 15.11 -3.47 10.14
N TYR A 51 13.96 -3.99 10.59
CA TYR A 51 12.63 -3.57 10.09
C TYR A 51 12.21 -2.21 10.66
N GLN A 52 12.54 -1.91 11.92
CA GLN A 52 12.33 -0.56 12.49
C GLN A 52 13.15 0.50 11.74
N LEU A 53 14.38 0.17 11.35
CA LEU A 53 15.19 1.02 10.49
C LEU A 53 14.55 1.23 9.13
N ASP A 54 13.90 0.20 8.56
CA ASP A 54 13.20 0.31 7.29
C ASP A 54 11.96 1.21 7.39
N VAL A 55 11.18 1.12 8.47
CA VAL A 55 10.09 2.07 8.76
C VAL A 55 10.62 3.50 8.77
N ASP A 56 11.69 3.76 9.53
CA ASP A 56 12.29 5.10 9.62
C ASP A 56 12.74 5.61 8.24
N ARG A 57 13.40 4.77 7.44
CA ARG A 57 13.86 5.13 6.09
C ARG A 57 12.70 5.50 5.17
N ILE A 58 11.60 4.76 5.25
CA ILE A 58 10.39 5.02 4.46
C ILE A 58 9.72 6.32 4.91
N VAL A 59 9.44 6.47 6.20
CA VAL A 59 8.72 7.64 6.75
C VAL A 59 9.50 8.96 6.53
N HIS A 60 10.84 8.91 6.55
CA HIS A 60 11.67 10.10 6.27
C HIS A 60 11.89 10.37 4.78
N SER A 61 11.38 9.53 3.87
CA SER A 61 11.54 9.71 2.41
C SER A 61 10.70 10.87 1.86
N LYS A 62 11.09 11.40 0.70
CA LYS A 62 10.33 12.42 -0.02
C LYS A 62 9.01 11.82 -0.54
N ALA A 63 9.05 10.57 -1.02
CA ALA A 63 7.88 9.86 -1.54
C ALA A 63 6.79 9.67 -0.49
N PHE A 64 7.14 9.29 0.75
CA PHE A 64 6.17 9.14 1.84
C PHE A 64 5.44 10.46 2.14
N ARG A 65 6.17 11.58 2.23
CA ARG A 65 5.54 12.90 2.45
C ARG A 65 4.57 13.29 1.34
N ARG A 66 4.84 12.89 0.08
CA ARG A 66 3.95 13.18 -1.06
C ARG A 66 2.61 12.47 -0.98
N LEU A 67 2.50 11.34 -0.25
CA LEU A 67 1.23 10.64 -0.06
C LEU A 67 0.16 11.51 0.61
N MET A 68 0.56 12.54 1.37
CA MET A 68 -0.37 13.50 1.96
C MET A 68 -1.20 14.27 0.92
N HIS A 69 -0.66 14.45 -0.29
CA HIS A 69 -1.25 15.25 -1.36
C HIS A 69 -1.55 14.42 -2.61
N LYS A 70 -1.78 13.12 -2.44
CA LYS A 70 -2.26 12.21 -3.49
C LYS A 70 -3.65 11.70 -3.13
N THR A 71 -4.55 11.77 -4.09
CA THR A 71 -5.92 11.25 -3.99
C THR A 71 -5.93 9.75 -3.71
N GLN A 72 -6.88 9.32 -2.85
CA GLN A 72 -7.17 7.89 -2.64
C GLN A 72 -8.25 7.41 -3.61
N VAL A 73 -9.46 7.97 -3.55
CA VAL A 73 -10.62 7.54 -4.34
C VAL A 73 -11.17 8.65 -5.23
N PHE A 74 -11.47 9.82 -4.65
CA PHE A 74 -12.10 10.94 -5.34
C PHE A 74 -11.08 12.04 -5.63
N LEU A 75 -11.10 12.56 -6.87
CA LEU A 75 -10.19 13.61 -7.30
C LEU A 75 -10.40 14.90 -6.48
N SER A 76 -9.39 15.28 -5.70
CA SER A 76 -9.33 16.53 -4.95
C SER A 76 -10.70 16.98 -4.39
N PRO A 77 -11.37 16.15 -3.57
CA PRO A 77 -12.68 16.52 -3.07
C PRO A 77 -12.57 17.80 -2.23
N GLU A 78 -13.55 18.70 -2.37
CA GLU A 78 -13.65 19.86 -1.51
C GLU A 78 -13.95 19.42 -0.07
N GLY A 79 -13.08 19.78 0.88
CA GLY A 79 -13.25 19.51 2.31
C GLY A 79 -12.06 18.79 2.97
N ASP A 80 -11.95 18.95 4.28
CA ASP A 80 -10.81 18.49 5.09
C ASP A 80 -10.96 17.03 5.59
N HIS A 81 -12.05 16.34 5.22
CA HIS A 81 -12.42 15.05 5.83
C HIS A 81 -12.22 13.83 4.93
N TYR A 82 -11.79 14.03 3.68
CA TYR A 82 -11.52 12.93 2.76
C TYR A 82 -10.13 12.31 3.01
N ARG A 83 -10.03 11.02 2.74
CA ARG A 83 -8.78 10.29 2.90
C ARG A 83 -7.78 10.63 1.81
N THR A 84 -6.54 10.84 2.22
CA THR A 84 -5.38 10.85 1.35
C THR A 84 -4.69 9.49 1.38
N ARG A 85 -3.77 9.23 0.45
CA ARG A 85 -2.97 8.00 0.48
C ARG A 85 -2.16 7.84 1.76
N MET A 86 -1.74 8.92 2.38
CA MET A 86 -1.04 8.85 3.67
C MET A 86 -1.95 8.32 4.78
N THR A 87 -3.18 8.83 4.89
CA THR A 87 -4.12 8.36 5.91
C THR A 87 -4.52 6.91 5.66
N HIS A 88 -4.76 6.51 4.41
CA HIS A 88 -4.97 5.12 4.02
C HIS A 88 -3.79 4.22 4.44
N THR A 89 -2.56 4.61 4.09
CA THR A 89 -1.34 3.87 4.46
C THR A 89 -1.23 3.64 5.97
N LEU A 90 -1.53 4.67 6.78
CA LEU A 90 -1.55 4.57 8.24
C LEU A 90 -2.64 3.61 8.75
N GLU A 91 -3.83 3.65 8.15
CA GLU A 91 -4.95 2.76 8.50
C GLU A 91 -4.63 1.31 8.13
N VAL A 92 -4.03 1.04 6.94
CA VAL A 92 -3.53 -0.28 6.55
C VAL A 92 -2.50 -0.80 7.57
N ALA A 93 -1.53 0.04 7.94
CA ALA A 93 -0.53 -0.34 8.93
C ALA A 93 -1.15 -0.70 10.30
N ARG A 94 -2.19 0.03 10.74
CA ARG A 94 -2.89 -0.28 11.99
C ARG A 94 -3.63 -1.61 11.94
N ILE A 95 -4.30 -1.91 10.83
CA ILE A 95 -4.98 -3.20 10.62
C ILE A 95 -3.95 -4.33 10.58
N ALA A 96 -2.90 -4.18 9.76
CA ALA A 96 -1.84 -5.17 9.63
C ALA A 96 -1.16 -5.49 10.98
N ARG A 97 -0.78 -4.47 11.75
CA ARG A 97 -0.19 -4.67 13.09
C ARG A 97 -1.14 -5.36 14.06
N THR A 98 -2.43 -5.10 13.98
CA THR A 98 -3.41 -5.79 14.84
C THR A 98 -3.48 -7.27 14.50
N ILE A 99 -3.49 -7.62 13.22
CA ILE A 99 -3.52 -9.01 12.76
C ILE A 99 -2.21 -9.72 13.09
N THR A 100 -1.06 -9.11 12.79
CA THR A 100 0.27 -9.71 13.07
C THR A 100 0.47 -9.95 14.57
N ARG A 101 0.10 -8.99 15.42
CA ARG A 101 0.10 -9.19 16.89
C ARG A 101 -0.80 -10.35 17.28
N GLY A 102 -2.00 -10.44 16.72
CA GLY A 102 -2.94 -11.53 16.96
C GLY A 102 -2.38 -12.89 16.54
N LEU A 103 -1.54 -12.95 15.52
CA LEU A 103 -0.92 -14.18 15.00
C LEU A 103 0.45 -14.49 15.63
N GLY A 104 1.04 -13.56 16.38
CA GLY A 104 2.40 -13.70 16.91
C GLY A 104 3.48 -13.52 15.84
N LEU A 105 3.18 -12.75 14.78
CA LEU A 105 4.07 -12.40 13.69
C LEU A 105 4.86 -11.11 14.01
N ASN A 106 5.81 -10.74 13.16
CA ASN A 106 6.64 -9.55 13.32
C ASN A 106 5.87 -8.27 12.93
N GLU A 107 5.47 -7.46 13.93
CA GLU A 107 4.73 -6.22 13.72
C GLU A 107 5.55 -5.16 12.97
N ASP A 108 6.86 -5.09 13.21
CA ASP A 108 7.73 -4.08 12.59
C ASP A 108 7.91 -4.36 11.09
N LEU A 109 8.01 -5.64 10.69
CA LEU A 109 8.03 -6.03 9.29
C LEU A 109 6.72 -5.66 8.59
N ALA A 110 5.59 -5.99 9.19
CA ALA A 110 4.28 -5.64 8.62
C ALA A 110 4.10 -4.12 8.51
N GLU A 111 4.55 -3.35 9.51
CA GLU A 111 4.51 -1.89 9.46
C GLU A 111 5.39 -1.34 8.34
N ALA A 112 6.61 -1.83 8.18
CA ALA A 112 7.52 -1.39 7.13
C ALA A 112 6.95 -1.65 5.73
N ILE A 113 6.37 -2.82 5.49
CA ILE A 113 5.70 -3.15 4.22
C ILE A 113 4.51 -2.22 4.00
N ALA A 114 3.66 -2.05 5.01
CA ALA A 114 2.47 -1.19 4.91
C ALA A 114 2.85 0.28 4.64
N MET A 115 3.88 0.82 5.30
CA MET A 115 4.32 2.19 5.05
C MET A 115 4.90 2.39 3.64
N GLY A 116 5.42 1.33 3.03
CA GLY A 116 6.08 1.38 1.72
C GLY A 116 5.20 1.03 0.52
N HIS A 117 4.04 0.36 0.73
CA HIS A 117 3.31 -0.29 -0.37
C HIS A 117 2.85 0.69 -1.47
N ASP A 118 2.39 1.88 -1.10
CA ASP A 118 1.76 2.87 -1.99
C ASP A 118 2.68 4.01 -2.47
N LEU A 119 4.00 3.96 -2.18
CA LEU A 119 4.93 5.05 -2.51
C LEU A 119 5.02 5.38 -4.00
N GLY A 120 4.77 4.38 -4.85
CA GLY A 120 4.83 4.48 -6.31
C GLY A 120 3.53 4.91 -6.98
N HIS A 121 2.47 5.15 -6.25
CA HIS A 121 1.23 5.62 -6.85
C HIS A 121 1.39 6.96 -7.58
N THR A 122 0.70 7.07 -8.71
CA THR A 122 0.67 8.28 -9.54
C THR A 122 -0.21 9.36 -8.92
N PRO A 123 -0.08 10.64 -9.35
CA PRO A 123 -1.13 11.62 -9.11
C PRO A 123 -2.46 11.12 -9.70
N PHE A 124 -3.55 11.50 -9.07
CA PHE A 124 -4.93 11.10 -9.43
C PHE A 124 -5.20 9.59 -9.35
N GLY A 125 -4.44 8.87 -8.54
CA GLY A 125 -4.67 7.46 -8.23
C GLY A 125 -4.70 6.55 -9.47
N HIS A 126 -5.74 5.73 -9.61
CA HIS A 126 -5.88 4.80 -10.73
C HIS A 126 -6.03 5.47 -12.10
N ALA A 127 -6.59 6.68 -12.16
CA ALA A 127 -6.69 7.41 -13.42
C ALA A 127 -5.30 7.73 -13.99
N GLY A 128 -4.38 8.17 -13.13
CA GLY A 128 -3.00 8.42 -13.53
C GLY A 128 -2.22 7.14 -13.86
N GLU A 129 -2.43 6.07 -13.09
CA GLU A 129 -1.83 4.76 -13.37
C GLU A 129 -2.21 4.24 -14.75
N GLN A 130 -3.49 4.32 -15.11
CA GLN A 130 -4.01 3.89 -16.40
C GLN A 130 -3.39 4.66 -17.58
N VAL A 131 -3.15 5.96 -17.41
CA VAL A 131 -2.46 6.77 -18.42
C VAL A 131 -1.02 6.34 -18.60
N LEU A 132 -0.27 6.22 -17.49
CA LEU A 132 1.12 5.80 -17.58
C LEU A 132 1.27 4.37 -18.09
N ASP A 133 0.33 3.47 -17.74
CA ASP A 133 0.29 2.11 -18.30
C ASP A 133 0.17 2.12 -19.83
N THR A 134 -0.68 3.01 -20.37
CA THR A 134 -0.85 3.16 -21.81
C THR A 134 0.37 3.79 -22.50
N LEU A 135 1.04 4.75 -21.86
CA LEU A 135 2.13 5.53 -22.46
C LEU A 135 3.50 4.84 -22.36
N MET A 136 3.65 3.91 -21.41
CA MET A 136 4.91 3.21 -21.18
C MET A 136 4.99 1.92 -21.98
N PRO A 137 6.09 1.71 -22.75
CA PRO A 137 6.36 0.40 -23.34
C PRO A 137 6.57 -0.65 -22.24
N GLY A 138 5.67 -1.63 -22.17
CA GLY A 138 5.69 -2.66 -21.11
C GLY A 138 4.76 -2.36 -19.93
N GLY A 139 4.03 -1.25 -20.00
CA GLY A 139 3.05 -0.87 -18.99
C GLY A 139 3.62 -0.15 -17.78
N PHE A 140 2.73 0.18 -16.86
CA PHE A 140 3.05 0.80 -15.57
C PHE A 140 2.18 0.19 -14.46
N ARG A 141 2.80 -0.14 -13.35
CA ARG A 141 2.13 -0.65 -12.16
C ARG A 141 2.67 0.04 -10.92
N HIS A 142 1.77 0.51 -10.05
CA HIS A 142 2.17 1.27 -8.86
C HIS A 142 3.02 0.44 -7.88
N ASN A 143 2.80 -0.86 -7.76
CA ASN A 143 3.60 -1.73 -6.89
C ASN A 143 5.05 -1.89 -7.40
N GLU A 144 5.25 -2.03 -8.70
CA GLU A 144 6.58 -2.04 -9.33
C GLU A 144 7.25 -0.67 -9.18
N GLN A 145 6.48 0.41 -9.33
CA GLN A 145 6.96 1.76 -9.10
C GLN A 145 7.27 2.02 -7.62
N SER A 146 6.51 1.45 -6.68
CA SER A 146 6.81 1.54 -5.24
C SER A 146 8.16 0.90 -4.92
N LEU A 147 8.43 -0.29 -5.47
CA LEU A 147 9.73 -0.92 -5.35
C LEU A 147 10.84 -0.05 -5.98
N ARG A 148 10.60 0.50 -7.17
CA ARG A 148 11.56 1.40 -7.83
C ARG A 148 11.85 2.66 -7.04
N VAL A 149 10.84 3.24 -6.40
CA VAL A 149 11.02 4.39 -5.50
C VAL A 149 12.00 4.06 -4.38
N VAL A 150 11.81 2.93 -3.71
CA VAL A 150 12.65 2.56 -2.56
C VAL A 150 14.01 2.01 -2.94
N ASP A 151 14.15 1.41 -4.12
CA ASP A 151 15.42 0.83 -4.58
C ASP A 151 16.31 1.82 -5.34
N VAL A 152 15.70 2.79 -6.04
CA VAL A 152 16.43 3.63 -7.02
C VAL A 152 16.21 5.12 -6.81
N LEU A 153 14.94 5.61 -6.67
CA LEU A 153 14.66 7.03 -6.85
C LEU A 153 14.92 7.89 -5.61
N GLU A 154 14.72 7.33 -4.43
CA GLU A 154 14.96 8.08 -3.18
C GLU A 154 16.47 8.31 -2.93
N ARG A 155 16.78 9.27 -2.05
CA ARG A 155 18.15 9.63 -1.68
C ARG A 155 19.05 9.96 -2.89
N ASP A 156 18.51 10.76 -3.79
CA ASP A 156 19.23 11.26 -4.97
C ASP A 156 19.80 10.14 -5.87
N GLY A 157 18.99 9.09 -6.06
CA GLY A 157 19.32 7.96 -6.92
C GLY A 157 20.00 6.76 -6.22
N ASN A 158 20.15 6.80 -4.89
CA ASN A 158 20.79 5.72 -4.13
C ASN A 158 19.80 4.72 -3.49
N GLY A 159 18.50 5.02 -3.51
CA GLY A 159 17.47 4.23 -2.86
C GLY A 159 17.52 4.25 -1.34
N LEU A 160 16.58 3.57 -0.71
CA LEU A 160 16.47 3.48 0.76
C LEU A 160 17.28 2.32 1.35
N ASN A 161 17.74 1.39 0.55
CA ASN A 161 18.44 0.18 0.95
C ASN A 161 17.65 -0.63 2.00
N LEU A 162 16.41 -1.00 1.65
CA LEU A 162 15.52 -1.77 2.51
C LEU A 162 15.89 -3.26 2.51
N THR A 163 15.41 -3.99 3.52
CA THR A 163 15.53 -5.43 3.61
C THR A 163 14.74 -6.14 2.51
N TYR A 164 15.14 -7.37 2.19
CA TYR A 164 14.49 -8.19 1.16
C TYR A 164 13.00 -8.39 1.43
N GLU A 165 12.64 -8.70 2.68
CA GLU A 165 11.28 -9.01 3.10
C GLU A 165 10.35 -7.80 2.90
N VAL A 166 10.82 -6.60 3.24
CA VAL A 166 10.07 -5.36 3.04
C VAL A 166 9.89 -5.08 1.54
N ARG A 167 10.96 -5.23 0.74
CA ARG A 167 10.93 -5.03 -0.71
C ARG A 167 9.99 -6.03 -1.41
N ASN A 168 10.06 -7.32 -1.01
CA ASN A 168 9.15 -8.35 -1.51
C ASN A 168 7.69 -8.05 -1.13
N GLY A 169 7.43 -7.65 0.10
CA GLY A 169 6.10 -7.27 0.56
C GLY A 169 5.54 -6.08 -0.21
N ILE A 170 6.34 -5.04 -0.46
CA ILE A 170 5.97 -3.87 -1.28
C ILE A 170 5.62 -4.30 -2.72
N LEU A 171 6.46 -5.12 -3.36
CA LEU A 171 6.22 -5.55 -4.74
C LEU A 171 4.96 -6.41 -4.88
N CYS A 172 4.72 -7.31 -3.93
CA CYS A 172 3.69 -8.35 -4.03
C CYS A 172 2.38 -7.99 -3.31
N HIS A 173 2.18 -6.73 -2.86
CA HIS A 173 1.00 -6.38 -2.06
C HIS A 173 -0.32 -6.43 -2.86
N THR A 174 -0.30 -6.28 -4.19
CA THR A 174 -1.55 -6.18 -4.98
C THR A 174 -1.74 -7.28 -6.03
N GLN A 175 -0.68 -7.77 -6.66
CA GLN A 175 -0.75 -8.74 -7.77
C GLN A 175 0.05 -10.01 -7.47
N ASP A 176 -0.13 -11.03 -8.30
CA ASP A 176 0.71 -12.23 -8.21
C ASP A 176 2.16 -11.91 -8.64
N PRO A 177 3.14 -12.54 -8.00
CA PRO A 177 3.02 -13.55 -6.96
C PRO A 177 2.59 -13.00 -5.59
N TRP A 178 2.15 -13.90 -4.70
CA TRP A 178 1.92 -13.55 -3.30
C TRP A 178 3.24 -13.23 -2.59
N PRO A 179 3.20 -12.39 -1.54
CA PRO A 179 4.38 -12.16 -0.70
C PRO A 179 4.93 -13.46 -0.11
N GLU A 180 6.24 -13.56 0.04
CA GLU A 180 6.90 -14.74 0.58
C GLU A 180 6.72 -14.88 2.10
N THR A 181 6.52 -13.77 2.81
CA THR A 181 6.33 -13.75 4.27
C THR A 181 4.86 -13.68 4.64
N LEU A 182 4.51 -14.23 5.80
CA LEU A 182 3.15 -14.14 6.32
C LEU A 182 2.78 -12.68 6.65
N GLU A 183 3.72 -11.87 7.10
CA GLU A 183 3.54 -10.44 7.34
C GLU A 183 3.18 -9.70 6.05
N GLY A 184 3.86 -10.01 4.94
CA GLY A 184 3.52 -9.47 3.62
C GLY A 184 2.11 -9.89 3.17
N MET A 185 1.73 -11.15 3.41
CA MET A 185 0.38 -11.63 3.14
C MET A 185 -0.67 -10.90 4.00
N VAL A 186 -0.36 -10.66 5.28
CA VAL A 186 -1.22 -9.86 6.17
C VAL A 186 -1.39 -8.45 5.64
N VAL A 187 -0.31 -7.78 5.21
CA VAL A 187 -0.41 -6.43 4.65
C VAL A 187 -1.27 -6.40 3.40
N ARG A 188 -1.07 -7.32 2.45
CA ARG A 188 -1.91 -7.45 1.25
C ARG A 188 -3.40 -7.61 1.59
N ARG A 189 -3.73 -8.40 2.62
CA ARG A 189 -5.11 -8.56 3.07
C ARG A 189 -5.63 -7.35 3.83
N SER A 190 -4.77 -6.72 4.62
CA SER A 190 -5.12 -5.49 5.36
C SER A 190 -5.44 -4.33 4.43
N ASP A 191 -4.69 -4.20 3.33
CA ASP A 191 -4.98 -3.23 2.28
C ASP A 191 -6.36 -3.48 1.65
N GLN A 192 -6.69 -4.74 1.31
CA GLN A 192 -8.01 -5.11 0.78
C GLN A 192 -9.15 -4.78 1.76
N ILE A 193 -8.98 -5.07 3.05
CA ILE A 193 -9.96 -4.74 4.10
C ILE A 193 -10.10 -3.22 4.23
N ALA A 194 -8.97 -2.52 4.23
CA ALA A 194 -8.92 -1.07 4.40
C ALA A 194 -9.61 -0.36 3.23
N TYR A 195 -9.14 -0.54 1.99
CA TYR A 195 -9.64 0.27 0.88
C TYR A 195 -11.15 0.08 0.66
N VAL A 196 -11.67 -1.16 0.71
CA VAL A 196 -13.11 -1.40 0.50
C VAL A 196 -13.95 -0.65 1.54
N ASN A 197 -13.56 -0.72 2.83
CA ASN A 197 -14.32 -0.08 3.90
C ASN A 197 -14.15 1.44 3.92
N HIS A 198 -12.96 1.94 3.58
CA HIS A 198 -12.68 3.38 3.51
C HIS A 198 -13.43 4.03 2.34
N ASP A 199 -13.43 3.37 1.19
CA ASP A 199 -14.10 3.86 -0.01
C ASP A 199 -15.63 3.92 0.17
N ILE A 200 -16.21 2.98 0.93
CA ILE A 200 -17.63 3.05 1.33
C ILE A 200 -17.89 4.30 2.17
N ASP A 201 -17.09 4.53 3.20
CA ASP A 201 -17.24 5.68 4.09
C ASP A 201 -17.11 7.02 3.32
N ASP A 202 -16.13 7.11 2.43
CA ASP A 202 -15.93 8.28 1.60
C ASP A 202 -17.05 8.46 0.54
N ALA A 203 -17.57 7.35 -0.03
CA ALA A 203 -18.71 7.40 -0.97
C ALA A 203 -20.03 7.82 -0.29
N ILE A 204 -20.25 7.39 0.96
CA ILE A 204 -21.41 7.85 1.76
C ILE A 204 -21.26 9.34 2.06
N ARG A 205 -20.08 9.79 2.46
CA ARG A 205 -19.79 11.21 2.72
C ARG A 205 -19.97 12.08 1.48
N ALA A 206 -19.60 11.57 0.31
CA ALA A 206 -19.79 12.22 -0.98
C ALA A 206 -21.26 12.20 -1.46
N GLY A 207 -22.18 11.53 -0.75
CA GLY A 207 -23.58 11.38 -1.14
C GLY A 207 -23.80 10.46 -2.35
N ILE A 208 -22.82 9.67 -2.73
CA ILE A 208 -22.89 8.69 -3.81
C ILE A 208 -23.58 7.41 -3.36
N LEU A 209 -23.37 7.03 -2.10
CA LEU A 209 -23.99 5.88 -1.44
C LEU A 209 -24.70 6.31 -0.16
N ARG A 210 -25.60 5.44 0.33
CA ARG A 210 -26.15 5.46 1.67
C ARG A 210 -25.86 4.12 2.33
N GLU A 211 -25.84 4.04 3.66
CA GLU A 211 -25.59 2.79 4.38
C GLU A 211 -26.60 1.70 4.01
N GLU A 212 -27.87 2.06 3.80
CA GLU A 212 -28.94 1.15 3.38
C GLU A 212 -28.79 0.60 1.94
N ASP A 213 -27.91 1.18 1.12
CA ASP A 213 -27.63 0.69 -0.24
C ASP A 213 -26.68 -0.52 -0.23
N LEU A 214 -25.98 -0.77 0.89
CA LEU A 214 -25.07 -1.90 1.02
C LEU A 214 -25.82 -3.25 0.98
N PRO A 215 -25.26 -4.30 0.37
CA PRO A 215 -25.87 -5.62 0.32
C PRO A 215 -26.19 -6.17 1.71
N LYS A 216 -27.46 -6.50 1.96
CA LYS A 216 -27.92 -6.87 3.29
C LYS A 216 -27.27 -8.14 3.83
N ASP A 217 -27.04 -9.13 2.99
CA ASP A 217 -26.34 -10.37 3.36
C ASP A 217 -24.89 -10.12 3.80
N VAL A 218 -24.24 -9.09 3.25
CA VAL A 218 -22.90 -8.67 3.66
C VAL A 218 -22.96 -7.91 5.00
N THR A 219 -23.90 -6.98 5.18
CA THR A 219 -24.03 -6.23 6.43
C THR A 219 -24.50 -7.10 7.59
N ASP A 220 -25.37 -8.10 7.33
CA ASP A 220 -25.79 -9.09 8.34
C ASP A 220 -24.61 -9.95 8.84
N LEU A 221 -23.62 -10.23 7.98
CA LEU A 221 -22.43 -11.01 8.33
C LEU A 221 -21.31 -10.16 8.93
N LEU A 222 -20.94 -9.06 8.28
CA LEU A 222 -19.77 -8.26 8.63
C LEU A 222 -20.09 -7.13 9.63
N GLY A 223 -21.34 -6.71 9.71
CA GLY A 223 -21.81 -5.57 10.50
C GLY A 223 -22.21 -4.38 9.64
N ASP A 224 -23.04 -3.52 10.21
CA ASP A 224 -23.67 -2.36 9.56
C ASP A 224 -22.83 -1.08 9.59
N SER A 225 -21.76 -1.04 10.37
CA SER A 225 -20.88 0.12 10.49
C SER A 225 -19.46 -0.16 9.99
N HIS A 226 -18.75 0.87 9.56
CA HIS A 226 -17.34 0.81 9.18
C HIS A 226 -16.49 0.05 10.21
N SER A 227 -16.62 0.42 11.49
CA SER A 227 -15.87 -0.21 12.57
C SER A 227 -16.24 -1.68 12.78
N ALA A 228 -17.52 -2.04 12.68
CA ALA A 228 -17.99 -3.41 12.84
C ALA A 228 -17.45 -4.30 11.72
N ARG A 229 -17.52 -3.85 10.46
CA ARG A 229 -17.01 -4.60 9.30
C ARG A 229 -15.51 -4.89 9.41
N ILE A 230 -14.71 -3.89 9.73
CA ILE A 230 -13.26 -4.07 9.93
C ILE A 230 -12.99 -5.02 11.08
N ASN A 231 -13.65 -4.84 12.23
CA ASN A 231 -13.46 -5.70 13.39
C ASN A 231 -13.80 -7.16 13.10
N THR A 232 -14.92 -7.42 12.40
CA THR A 232 -15.32 -8.77 12.03
C THR A 232 -14.28 -9.43 11.13
N LEU A 233 -13.80 -8.73 10.08
CA LEU A 233 -12.80 -9.26 9.16
C LEU A 233 -11.45 -9.51 9.85
N VAL A 234 -11.00 -8.60 10.71
CA VAL A 234 -9.75 -8.74 11.48
C VAL A 234 -9.82 -9.93 12.43
N CYS A 235 -10.90 -10.06 13.22
CA CYS A 235 -11.08 -11.16 14.15
C CYS A 235 -11.22 -12.51 13.44
N ASP A 236 -11.95 -12.55 12.33
CA ASP A 236 -12.08 -13.74 11.51
C ASP A 236 -10.74 -14.19 10.95
N MET A 237 -9.96 -13.26 10.38
CA MET A 237 -8.63 -13.56 9.84
C MET A 237 -7.69 -14.09 10.92
N ILE A 238 -7.63 -13.48 12.09
CA ILE A 238 -6.76 -13.94 13.19
C ILE A 238 -7.12 -15.37 13.59
N ARG A 239 -8.41 -15.64 13.81
CA ARG A 239 -8.89 -16.97 14.23
C ARG A 239 -8.59 -18.02 13.17
N THR A 240 -9.02 -17.77 11.94
CA THR A 240 -8.92 -18.74 10.82
C THR A 240 -7.46 -19.00 10.46
N SER A 241 -6.62 -17.95 10.42
CA SER A 241 -5.19 -18.08 10.09
C SER A 241 -4.41 -18.88 11.13
N ARG A 242 -4.75 -18.75 12.43
CA ARG A 242 -4.14 -19.56 13.49
C ARG A 242 -4.39 -21.06 13.31
N GLU A 243 -5.60 -21.42 12.90
CA GLU A 243 -5.98 -22.82 12.67
C GLU A 243 -5.37 -23.38 11.39
N ALA A 244 -5.29 -22.55 10.34
CA ALA A 244 -4.80 -22.97 9.03
C ALA A 244 -3.27 -22.93 8.86
N GLY A 245 -2.55 -22.17 9.71
CA GLY A 245 -1.11 -21.97 9.57
C GLY A 245 -0.73 -21.07 8.37
N THR A 246 -1.69 -20.36 7.79
CA THR A 246 -1.49 -19.39 6.69
C THR A 246 -2.50 -18.27 6.79
N VAL A 247 -2.25 -17.14 6.11
CA VAL A 247 -3.13 -15.95 6.18
C VAL A 247 -4.37 -16.14 5.31
N MET A 248 -5.54 -16.25 5.96
CA MET A 248 -6.81 -16.44 5.26
C MET A 248 -8.02 -15.99 6.09
N LEU A 249 -9.12 -15.76 5.41
CA LEU A 249 -10.46 -15.57 5.97
C LEU A 249 -11.26 -16.87 5.90
N THR A 250 -12.33 -16.99 6.67
CA THR A 250 -13.33 -18.03 6.42
C THR A 250 -13.95 -17.85 5.02
N PRO A 251 -14.43 -18.93 4.37
CA PRO A 251 -15.08 -18.82 3.05
C PRO A 251 -16.24 -17.82 3.04
N ALA A 252 -16.97 -17.67 4.15
CA ALA A 252 -18.08 -16.72 4.28
C ALA A 252 -17.58 -15.27 4.26
N CYS A 253 -16.57 -14.93 5.07
CA CYS A 253 -15.99 -13.58 5.12
C CYS A 253 -15.24 -13.25 3.82
N GLU A 254 -14.55 -14.21 3.21
CA GLU A 254 -13.90 -14.04 1.90
C GLU A 254 -14.92 -13.72 0.80
N LYS A 255 -16.05 -14.42 0.78
CA LYS A 255 -17.15 -14.15 -0.16
C LYS A 255 -17.73 -12.76 0.08
N ALA A 256 -18.05 -12.43 1.33
CA ALA A 256 -18.62 -11.13 1.68
C ALA A 256 -17.69 -9.96 1.28
N LEU A 257 -16.38 -10.08 1.49
CA LEU A 257 -15.41 -9.07 1.07
C LEU A 257 -15.35 -8.93 -0.45
N LYS A 258 -15.44 -10.05 -1.21
CA LYS A 258 -15.50 -10.02 -2.67
C LYS A 258 -16.80 -9.39 -3.18
N ASP A 259 -17.93 -9.74 -2.58
CA ASP A 259 -19.23 -9.17 -2.94
C ASP A 259 -19.28 -7.67 -2.69
N LEU A 260 -18.72 -7.23 -1.55
CA LEU A 260 -18.61 -5.81 -1.21
C LEU A 260 -17.72 -5.06 -2.21
N ARG A 261 -16.60 -5.66 -2.59
CA ARG A 261 -15.71 -5.10 -3.63
C ARG A 261 -16.42 -4.99 -4.97
N SER A 262 -17.15 -6.03 -5.39
CA SER A 262 -17.91 -6.02 -6.65
C SER A 262 -18.99 -4.94 -6.63
N PHE A 263 -19.71 -4.80 -5.51
CA PHE A 263 -20.68 -3.73 -5.30
C PHE A 263 -20.04 -2.34 -5.46
N MET A 264 -18.87 -2.12 -4.86
CA MET A 264 -18.14 -0.85 -4.99
C MET A 264 -17.71 -0.58 -6.44
N PHE A 265 -17.29 -1.61 -7.18
CA PHE A 265 -16.97 -1.46 -8.60
C PHE A 265 -18.17 -0.97 -9.42
N GLU A 266 -19.34 -1.54 -9.20
CA GLU A 266 -20.56 -1.18 -9.94
C GLU A 266 -21.14 0.19 -9.55
N ARG A 267 -21.16 0.48 -8.26
CA ARG A 267 -21.90 1.64 -7.74
C ARG A 267 -21.05 2.89 -7.57
N VAL A 268 -19.74 2.75 -7.35
CA VAL A 268 -18.84 3.86 -7.06
C VAL A 268 -17.78 4.05 -8.14
N TYR A 269 -16.97 3.01 -8.42
CA TYR A 269 -15.82 3.17 -9.32
C TYR A 269 -16.20 3.33 -10.80
N HIS A 270 -17.41 2.96 -11.21
CA HIS A 270 -17.96 3.23 -12.54
C HIS A 270 -19.03 4.33 -12.55
N ASN A 271 -19.25 5.01 -11.42
CA ASN A 271 -20.26 6.06 -11.35
C ASN A 271 -19.83 7.30 -12.16
N PRO A 272 -20.62 7.75 -13.15
CA PRO A 272 -20.27 8.89 -14.00
C PRO A 272 -20.05 10.20 -13.23
N ILE A 273 -20.73 10.37 -12.08
CA ILE A 273 -20.57 11.57 -11.24
C ILE A 273 -19.21 11.53 -10.54
N ALA A 274 -18.84 10.38 -9.97
CA ALA A 274 -17.55 10.19 -9.30
C ALA A 274 -16.39 10.27 -10.28
N LYS A 275 -16.60 9.83 -11.53
CA LYS A 275 -15.58 9.71 -12.59
C LYS A 275 -15.59 10.84 -13.62
N GLY A 276 -16.51 11.80 -13.49
CA GLY A 276 -16.69 12.86 -14.48
C GLY A 276 -15.43 13.72 -14.73
N GLU A 277 -14.56 13.86 -13.75
CA GLU A 277 -13.32 14.64 -13.85
C GLU A 277 -12.07 13.79 -14.16
N GLU A 278 -12.15 12.45 -14.07
CA GLU A 278 -10.97 11.59 -14.26
C GLU A 278 -10.37 11.70 -15.65
N HIS A 279 -11.21 11.82 -16.69
CA HIS A 279 -10.70 11.98 -18.06
C HIS A 279 -9.90 13.27 -18.22
N LYS A 280 -10.24 14.35 -17.51
CA LYS A 280 -9.45 15.59 -17.54
C LYS A 280 -8.10 15.40 -16.86
N ALA A 281 -8.05 14.66 -15.77
CA ALA A 281 -6.80 14.30 -15.10
C ALA A 281 -5.92 13.40 -16.00
N GLN A 282 -6.54 12.47 -16.73
CA GLN A 282 -5.87 11.63 -17.71
C GLN A 282 -5.27 12.46 -18.85
N ASP A 283 -6.07 13.35 -19.44
CA ASP A 283 -5.59 14.26 -20.51
C ASP A 283 -4.46 15.16 -20.03
N LEU A 284 -4.57 15.68 -18.81
CA LEU A 284 -3.54 16.50 -18.17
C LEU A 284 -2.21 15.75 -18.10
N LEU A 285 -2.22 14.53 -17.55
CA LEU A 285 -0.99 13.74 -17.42
C LEU A 285 -0.42 13.31 -18.77
N ALA A 286 -1.26 12.92 -19.71
CA ALA A 286 -0.81 12.56 -21.07
C ALA A 286 -0.08 13.74 -21.73
N ARG A 287 -0.63 14.96 -21.65
CA ARG A 287 0.02 16.16 -22.19
C ARG A 287 1.32 16.52 -21.48
N LEU A 288 1.38 16.37 -20.17
CA LEU A 288 2.63 16.56 -19.42
C LEU A 288 3.69 15.56 -19.86
N PHE A 289 3.30 14.30 -20.04
CA PHE A 289 4.21 13.25 -20.51
C PHE A 289 4.77 13.56 -21.90
N GLU A 290 3.93 13.89 -22.86
CA GLU A 290 4.34 14.28 -24.23
C GLU A 290 5.23 15.53 -24.21
N TYR A 291 4.91 16.52 -23.39
CA TYR A 291 5.71 17.74 -23.26
C TYR A 291 7.15 17.43 -22.81
N TYR A 292 7.32 16.63 -21.73
CA TYR A 292 8.65 16.30 -21.23
C TYR A 292 9.41 15.31 -22.12
N ILE A 293 8.71 14.44 -22.85
CA ILE A 293 9.35 13.63 -23.89
C ILE A 293 9.93 14.52 -25.01
N ALA A 294 9.20 15.55 -25.42
CA ALA A 294 9.64 16.46 -26.49
C ALA A 294 10.69 17.47 -26.01
N ARG A 295 10.79 17.73 -24.70
CA ARG A 295 11.67 18.72 -24.08
C ARG A 295 12.35 18.18 -22.82
N PRO A 296 13.30 17.24 -22.96
CA PRO A 296 13.99 16.62 -21.82
C PRO A 296 14.71 17.64 -20.91
N GLU A 297 15.15 18.76 -21.50
CA GLU A 297 15.81 19.88 -20.79
C GLU A 297 14.88 20.61 -19.81
N ALA A 298 13.56 20.46 -19.96
CA ALA A 298 12.57 21.03 -19.06
C ALA A 298 12.34 20.20 -17.79
N LEU A 299 12.89 18.98 -17.71
CA LEU A 299 12.89 18.19 -16.49
C LEU A 299 13.72 18.88 -15.41
N PRO A 300 13.35 18.70 -14.11
CA PRO A 300 14.20 19.16 -13.02
C PRO A 300 15.62 18.57 -13.09
N ALA A 301 16.62 19.34 -12.68
CA ALA A 301 18.03 18.96 -12.75
C ALA A 301 18.34 17.61 -12.08
N ASP A 302 17.62 17.28 -11.01
CA ASP A 302 17.76 15.99 -10.29
C ASP A 302 17.45 14.77 -11.16
N PHE A 303 16.68 14.92 -12.25
CA PHE A 303 16.34 13.85 -13.18
C PHE A 303 17.29 13.74 -14.38
N HIS A 304 18.14 14.75 -14.64
CA HIS A 304 19.04 14.74 -15.78
C HIS A 304 20.04 13.57 -15.77
N PRO A 305 20.64 13.15 -14.64
CA PRO A 305 21.51 11.98 -14.62
C PRO A 305 20.83 10.71 -15.12
N GLN A 306 19.54 10.51 -14.76
CA GLN A 306 18.77 9.31 -15.12
C GLN A 306 18.51 9.19 -16.63
N LEU A 307 18.46 10.32 -17.37
CA LEU A 307 18.27 10.33 -18.82
C LEU A 307 19.31 9.48 -19.54
N SER A 308 20.55 9.44 -19.04
CA SER A 308 21.66 8.70 -19.67
C SER A 308 21.58 7.19 -19.42
N PHE A 309 20.98 6.75 -18.32
CA PHE A 309 20.96 5.34 -17.90
C PHE A 309 19.63 4.66 -18.19
N GLU A 310 18.50 5.34 -17.97
CA GLU A 310 17.16 4.78 -18.04
C GLU A 310 16.41 5.16 -19.32
N GLY A 311 16.90 6.17 -20.00
CA GLY A 311 16.26 6.73 -21.18
C GLY A 311 15.08 7.66 -20.84
N ILE A 312 14.70 8.48 -21.83
CA ILE A 312 13.77 9.59 -21.63
C ILE A 312 12.38 9.15 -21.13
N ARG A 313 11.82 8.07 -21.68
CA ARG A 313 10.47 7.64 -21.31
C ARG A 313 10.39 7.20 -19.85
N ARG A 314 11.38 6.43 -19.39
CA ARG A 314 11.41 5.97 -17.99
C ARG A 314 11.60 7.15 -17.03
N THR A 315 12.52 8.05 -17.35
CA THR A 315 12.78 9.26 -16.54
C THR A 315 11.54 10.16 -16.45
N VAL A 316 10.84 10.40 -17.56
CA VAL A 316 9.59 11.18 -17.56
C VAL A 316 8.50 10.47 -16.77
N CYS A 317 8.38 9.17 -16.90
CA CYS A 317 7.43 8.36 -16.13
C CYS A 317 7.69 8.49 -14.62
N ASP A 318 8.95 8.35 -14.19
CA ASP A 318 9.34 8.49 -12.77
C ASP A 318 9.04 9.89 -12.23
N TYR A 319 9.31 10.91 -13.02
CA TYR A 319 9.01 12.29 -12.65
C TYR A 319 7.52 12.52 -12.47
N ILE A 320 6.70 12.11 -13.44
CA ILE A 320 5.24 12.28 -13.38
C ILE A 320 4.63 11.42 -12.27
N ALA A 321 5.02 10.16 -12.14
CA ALA A 321 4.55 9.28 -11.07
C ALA A 321 4.89 9.85 -9.68
N GLY A 322 6.02 10.55 -9.55
CA GLY A 322 6.43 11.23 -8.33
C GLY A 322 5.68 12.52 -7.99
N MET A 323 4.86 13.07 -8.89
CA MET A 323 4.10 14.30 -8.62
C MET A 323 2.98 14.05 -7.60
N THR A 324 2.57 15.09 -6.90
CA THR A 324 1.29 15.16 -6.20
C THR A 324 0.22 15.68 -7.16
N ASP A 325 -1.05 15.51 -6.81
CA ASP A 325 -2.17 15.98 -7.64
C ASP A 325 -2.07 17.49 -7.90
N HIS A 326 -1.89 18.27 -6.85
CA HIS A 326 -1.72 19.72 -6.98
C HIS A 326 -0.51 20.10 -7.83
N TYR A 327 0.64 19.45 -7.61
CA TYR A 327 1.84 19.76 -8.37
C TYR A 327 1.67 19.45 -9.87
N ALA A 328 0.95 18.39 -10.21
CA ALA A 328 0.64 18.08 -11.61
C ALA A 328 -0.26 19.15 -12.25
N VAL A 329 -1.29 19.62 -11.53
CA VAL A 329 -2.15 20.73 -11.99
C VAL A 329 -1.36 22.02 -12.14
N ASP A 330 -0.51 22.36 -11.18
CA ASP A 330 0.32 23.57 -11.23
C ASP A 330 1.29 23.54 -12.41
N LYS A 331 1.93 22.39 -12.66
CA LYS A 331 2.81 22.21 -13.82
C LYS A 331 2.07 22.29 -15.13
N PHE A 332 0.88 21.73 -15.20
CA PHE A 332 0.04 21.88 -16.39
C PHE A 332 -0.33 23.33 -16.66
N ASN A 333 -0.75 24.07 -15.62
CA ASN A 333 -1.08 25.48 -15.74
C ASN A 333 0.13 26.31 -16.17
N GLU A 334 1.30 26.07 -15.57
CA GLU A 334 2.55 26.76 -15.92
C GLU A 334 2.92 26.57 -17.40
N ILE A 335 2.71 25.36 -17.94
CA ILE A 335 3.16 25.01 -19.29
C ILE A 335 2.13 25.34 -20.36
N PHE A 336 0.85 25.11 -20.09
CA PHE A 336 -0.18 25.13 -21.13
C PHE A 336 -1.19 26.28 -21.02
N ILE A 337 -1.24 26.98 -19.88
CA ILE A 337 -2.15 28.10 -19.69
C ILE A 337 -1.37 29.41 -19.75
N PRO A 338 -1.69 30.33 -20.72
CA PRO A 338 -0.99 31.59 -20.79
C PRO A 338 -1.26 32.45 -19.56
N LEU A 339 -0.21 33.01 -18.98
CA LEU A 339 -0.32 33.99 -17.92
C LEU A 339 -0.76 35.33 -18.51
N GLY A 340 -1.72 35.99 -17.86
CA GLY A 340 -2.04 37.38 -18.18
C GLY A 340 -0.82 38.28 -18.02
N TRP A 341 -0.71 39.33 -18.86
CA TRP A 341 0.37 40.28 -18.79
C TRP A 341 0.41 40.95 -17.41
N GLN A 342 1.52 40.84 -16.69
CA GLN A 342 1.73 41.49 -15.41
C GLN A 342 2.82 42.55 -15.56
N ILE A 343 2.53 43.76 -15.13
CA ILE A 343 3.55 44.76 -14.93
C ILE A 343 4.43 44.28 -13.75
N ARG A 344 5.64 43.83 -14.06
CA ARG A 344 6.64 43.62 -13.01
C ARG A 344 7.16 45.01 -12.62
N GLY A 345 6.70 45.51 -11.47
CA GLY A 345 7.25 46.68 -10.84
C GLY A 345 8.65 46.47 -10.32
#